data_c04664698004b9288a80efb6e757c48a
#
_entry.id   c04664698004b9288a80efb6e757c48a
#
_cell.length_a   1.000
_cell.length_b   1.000
_cell.length_c   1.000
_cell.angle_alpha   90.00
_cell.angle_beta   90.00
_cell.angle_gamma   90.00
#
_symmetry.space_group_name_H-M   'P 1'
#
loop_
_entity.id
_entity.type
_entity.pdbx_description
1 polymer ?
#
loop_
_entity_poly.entity_id
_entity_poly.type
_entity_poly.pdbx_seq_one_letter_code
_entity_poly.pdbx_strand_id
1 'polypeptide(L)'
;MMNFVISNIKLSLLFESVCTNNHFIQKSEHRSVKCVMRGNFLVIKYIFPITIFKKVCGNYHINVTGIRSLIGIEEAVSWLVDTYCDVESFMLIRKVIDNLTATYNIGCKIQLNEAVKLFSEGRYNIERFPGACVKYNNATIIIFASGKVNIL
;
A
#
# COMPACT_ATOMS: atom_id res chain seq x y z
N MET A 1 -22.28 -14.93 3.22
CA MET A 1 -21.66 -13.56 3.22
C MET A 1 -20.34 -13.65 2.50
N MET A 2 -20.10 -12.84 1.47
CA MET A 2 -18.82 -12.82 0.74
C MET A 2 -17.77 -12.16 1.63
N ASN A 3 -16.74 -12.88 2.04
CA ASN A 3 -15.67 -12.35 2.87
C ASN A 3 -14.46 -12.00 2.00
N PHE A 4 -14.35 -10.74 1.61
CA PHE A 4 -13.13 -10.20 1.02
C PHE A 4 -12.10 -9.98 2.11
N VAL A 5 -10.85 -10.34 1.82
CA VAL A 5 -9.72 -10.07 2.70
C VAL A 5 -8.87 -8.99 2.06
N ILE A 6 -8.71 -7.85 2.73
CA ILE A 6 -7.76 -6.83 2.31
C ILE A 6 -6.36 -7.42 2.48
N SER A 7 -5.63 -7.54 1.38
CA SER A 7 -4.29 -8.12 1.36
C SER A 7 -3.19 -7.07 1.45
N ASN A 8 -3.44 -5.87 0.93
CA ASN A 8 -2.50 -4.76 1.00
C ASN A 8 -3.19 -3.43 0.74
N ILE A 9 -2.84 -2.43 1.53
CA ILE A 9 -3.12 -1.02 1.25
C ILE A 9 -1.77 -0.31 1.14
N LYS A 10 -1.60 0.48 0.08
CA LYS A 10 -0.51 1.43 -0.06
C LYS A 10 -1.03 2.82 0.25
N LEU A 11 -0.42 3.44 1.24
CA LEU A 11 -0.73 4.79 1.71
C LEU A 11 0.39 5.74 1.32
N SER A 12 0.04 6.87 0.73
CA SER A 12 0.94 7.98 0.47
C SER A 12 0.60 9.16 1.36
N LEU A 13 1.60 9.64 2.07
CA LEU A 13 1.51 10.75 3.01
C LEU A 13 2.44 11.87 2.56
N LEU A 14 2.01 13.10 2.71
CA LEU A 14 2.84 14.29 2.52
C LEU A 14 2.94 15.01 3.85
N PHE A 15 4.17 15.18 4.32
CA PHE A 15 4.48 15.95 5.52
C PHE A 15 5.31 17.17 5.16
N GLU A 16 4.95 18.31 5.74
CA GLU A 16 5.82 19.47 5.83
C GLU A 16 6.74 19.30 7.02
N SER A 17 8.04 19.50 6.83
CA SER A 17 9.01 19.38 7.92
C SER A 17 10.29 20.12 7.59
N VAL A 18 10.86 20.74 8.62
CA VAL A 18 12.23 21.30 8.64
C VAL A 18 13.28 20.28 9.07
N CYS A 19 12.85 19.04 9.41
CA CYS A 19 13.72 17.98 9.87
C CYS A 19 14.70 17.52 8.77
N THR A 20 15.83 16.96 9.20
CA THR A 20 16.82 16.32 8.33
C THR A 20 16.63 14.79 8.32
N ASN A 21 17.26 14.10 7.38
CA ASN A 21 17.29 12.64 7.39
C ASN A 21 17.86 12.06 8.69
N ASN A 22 18.84 12.74 9.31
CA ASN A 22 19.42 12.33 10.59
C ASN A 22 18.39 12.34 11.73
N HIS A 23 17.43 13.26 11.71
CA HIS A 23 16.36 13.28 12.68
C HIS A 23 15.54 11.99 12.65
N PHE A 24 15.15 11.54 11.44
CA PHE A 24 14.42 10.28 11.28
C PHE A 24 15.22 9.07 11.78
N ILE A 25 16.53 9.04 11.50
CA ILE A 25 17.41 7.96 11.96
C ILE A 25 17.47 7.94 13.50
N GLN A 26 17.78 9.07 14.14
CA GLN A 26 17.88 9.18 15.59
C GLN A 26 16.57 8.84 16.30
N LYS A 27 15.43 9.33 15.81
CA LYS A 27 14.12 9.01 16.39
C LYS A 27 13.76 7.53 16.23
N SER A 28 14.13 6.93 15.10
CA SER A 28 13.95 5.48 14.89
C SER A 28 14.79 4.65 15.87
N GLU A 29 16.04 5.04 16.11
CA GLU A 29 16.92 4.39 17.08
C GLU A 29 16.35 4.47 18.50
N HIS A 30 15.85 5.63 18.91
CA HIS A 30 15.18 5.81 20.19
C HIS A 30 13.98 4.88 20.40
N ARG A 31 13.29 4.54 19.32
CA ARG A 31 12.14 3.60 19.33
C ARG A 31 12.57 2.15 19.05
N SER A 32 13.87 1.86 18.98
CA SER A 32 14.42 0.54 18.62
C SER A 32 13.90 0.02 17.27
N VAL A 33 13.64 0.93 16.33
CA VAL A 33 13.14 0.64 14.99
C VAL A 33 14.27 0.76 13.99
N LYS A 34 14.43 -0.25 13.13
CA LYS A 34 15.49 -0.26 12.12
C LYS A 34 15.19 0.76 11.03
N CYS A 35 16.04 1.78 10.92
CA CYS A 35 16.03 2.77 9.86
C CYS A 35 17.34 2.68 9.05
N VAL A 36 17.24 2.61 7.73
CA VAL A 36 18.40 2.46 6.83
C VAL A 36 18.27 3.43 5.67
N MET A 37 19.33 4.20 5.43
CA MET A 37 19.48 5.02 4.22
C MET A 37 19.71 4.12 3.00
N ARG A 38 18.96 4.34 1.92
CA ARG A 38 19.16 3.69 0.63
C ARG A 38 19.16 4.73 -0.48
N GLY A 39 20.34 5.13 -0.95
CA GLY A 39 20.47 6.23 -1.92
C GLY A 39 19.80 7.51 -1.38
N ASN A 40 18.76 7.99 -2.04
CA ASN A 40 18.09 9.25 -1.72
C ASN A 40 16.84 9.09 -0.81
N PHE A 41 16.60 7.91 -0.24
CA PHE A 41 15.44 7.65 0.61
C PHE A 41 15.82 6.81 1.85
N LEU A 42 14.99 6.93 2.88
CA LEU A 42 15.06 6.14 4.10
C LEU A 42 14.05 5.00 4.05
N VAL A 43 14.48 3.83 4.48
CA VAL A 43 13.60 2.67 4.68
C VAL A 43 13.52 2.36 6.16
N ILE A 44 12.31 2.37 6.70
CA ILE A 44 12.01 2.03 8.07
C ILE A 44 11.29 0.69 8.09
N LYS A 45 11.82 -0.24 8.87
CA LYS A 45 11.20 -1.55 9.10
C LYS A 45 10.53 -1.55 10.47
N TYR A 46 9.23 -1.33 10.44
CA TYR A 46 8.33 -1.44 11.59
C TYR A 46 7.27 -2.52 11.28
N ILE A 47 6.13 -2.52 11.93
CA ILE A 47 4.99 -3.40 11.59
C ILE A 47 4.60 -3.21 10.12
N PHE A 48 4.67 -1.97 9.65
CA PHE A 48 4.49 -1.61 8.25
C PHE A 48 5.84 -1.22 7.62
N PRO A 49 6.16 -1.67 6.39
CA PRO A 49 7.26 -1.12 5.61
C PRO A 49 6.99 0.34 5.27
N ILE A 50 7.89 1.23 5.67
CA ILE A 50 7.78 2.68 5.48
C ILE A 50 8.98 3.15 4.66
N THR A 51 8.72 3.96 3.63
CA THR A 51 9.76 4.60 2.81
C THR A 51 9.56 6.10 2.83
N ILE A 52 10.59 6.84 3.21
CA ILE A 52 10.60 8.31 3.31
C ILE A 52 11.46 8.89 2.20
N PHE A 53 10.87 9.71 1.35
CA PHE A 53 11.53 10.44 0.28
C PHE A 53 11.57 11.93 0.62
N LYS A 54 12.75 12.52 0.59
CA LYS A 54 12.89 13.98 0.70
C LYS A 54 12.47 14.64 -0.61
N LYS A 55 11.56 15.58 -0.56
CA LYS A 55 11.21 16.45 -1.70
C LYS A 55 12.02 17.75 -1.66
N VAL A 56 12.15 18.39 -2.81
CA VAL A 56 12.61 19.77 -2.92
C VAL A 56 11.64 20.66 -2.14
N CYS A 57 12.11 21.69 -1.46
CA CYS A 57 11.31 22.61 -0.63
C CYS A 57 10.84 22.09 0.73
N GLY A 58 11.59 21.18 1.36
CA GLY A 58 11.36 20.83 2.78
C GLY A 58 10.24 19.84 3.06
N ASN A 59 9.48 19.40 2.06
CA ASN A 59 8.41 18.42 2.24
C ASN A 59 8.95 16.98 2.12
N TYR A 60 8.37 16.08 2.90
CA TYR A 60 8.65 14.64 2.82
C TYR A 60 7.43 13.89 2.27
N HIS A 61 7.70 13.04 1.29
CA HIS A 61 6.73 12.07 0.81
C HIS A 61 7.00 10.72 1.49
N ILE A 62 6.01 10.19 2.18
CA ILE A 62 6.12 8.95 2.93
C ILE A 62 5.17 7.92 2.34
N ASN A 63 5.69 6.78 1.92
CA ASN A 63 4.91 5.64 1.49
C ASN A 63 4.87 4.60 2.61
N VAL A 64 3.67 4.15 2.96
CA VAL A 64 3.45 3.03 3.87
C VAL A 64 2.78 1.91 3.09
N THR A 65 3.29 0.70 3.20
CA THR A 65 2.75 -0.49 2.51
C THR A 65 2.49 -1.61 3.52
N GLY A 66 1.82 -2.68 3.08
CA GLY A 66 1.57 -3.83 3.94
C GLY A 66 0.45 -3.64 4.96
N ILE A 67 -0.31 -2.56 4.90
CA ILE A 67 -1.48 -2.33 5.73
C ILE A 67 -2.60 -3.27 5.26
N ARG A 68 -3.26 -3.95 6.21
CA ARG A 68 -4.27 -4.98 5.89
C ARG A 68 -5.67 -4.67 6.40
N SER A 69 -5.87 -3.48 6.95
CA SER A 69 -7.18 -3.01 7.43
C SER A 69 -7.30 -1.50 7.32
N LEU A 70 -8.50 -0.98 7.30
CA LEU A 70 -8.71 0.48 7.33
C LEU A 70 -8.26 1.10 8.66
N ILE A 71 -8.42 0.37 9.76
CA ILE A 71 -7.93 0.79 11.09
C ILE A 71 -6.40 0.89 11.08
N GLY A 72 -5.71 -0.03 10.40
CA GLY A 72 -4.25 0.00 10.26
C GLY A 72 -3.71 1.25 9.56
N ILE A 73 -4.54 1.97 8.78
CA ILE A 73 -4.18 3.27 8.20
C ILE A 73 -3.99 4.30 9.31
N GLU A 74 -4.95 4.39 10.23
CA GLU A 74 -4.89 5.35 11.34
C GLU A 74 -3.77 4.98 12.32
N GLU A 75 -3.55 3.69 12.57
CA GLU A 75 -2.42 3.19 13.37
C GLU A 75 -1.07 3.60 12.75
N ALA A 76 -0.90 3.45 11.44
CA ALA A 76 0.33 3.84 10.74
C ALA A 76 0.56 5.35 10.78
N VAL A 77 -0.48 6.15 10.59
CA VAL A 77 -0.40 7.63 10.65
C VAL A 77 -0.09 8.09 12.06
N SER A 78 -0.81 7.58 13.06
CA SER A 78 -0.59 7.92 14.48
C SER A 78 0.84 7.59 14.89
N TRP A 79 1.31 6.39 14.55
CA TRP A 79 2.68 5.99 14.87
C TRP A 79 3.73 6.90 14.25
N LEU A 80 3.55 7.33 12.98
CA LEU A 80 4.45 8.27 12.31
C LEU A 80 4.46 9.63 13.01
N VAL A 81 3.28 10.15 13.33
CA VAL A 81 3.13 11.41 14.05
C VAL A 81 3.78 11.31 15.42
N ASP A 82 3.45 10.30 16.22
CA ASP A 82 3.97 10.12 17.59
C ASP A 82 5.47 9.86 17.64
N THR A 83 6.04 9.33 16.56
CA THR A 83 7.47 9.02 16.52
C THR A 83 8.31 10.20 16.06
N TYR A 84 7.84 10.97 15.08
CA TYR A 84 8.64 11.97 14.38
C TYR A 84 8.19 13.41 14.59
N CYS A 85 6.97 13.63 15.08
CA CYS A 85 6.51 14.98 15.40
C CYS A 85 7.03 15.44 16.75
N ASP A 86 8.08 16.24 16.73
CA ASP A 86 8.33 17.17 17.82
C ASP A 86 7.50 18.41 17.53
N VAL A 87 6.44 18.54 18.21
CA VAL A 87 5.36 19.56 18.36
C VAL A 87 5.21 20.70 17.33
N GLU A 88 6.25 21.13 16.60
CA GLU A 88 6.17 22.31 15.70
C GLU A 88 6.74 22.09 14.29
N SER A 89 7.40 20.97 14.01
CA SER A 89 8.21 20.84 12.80
C SER A 89 7.81 19.73 11.83
N PHE A 90 6.74 18.99 12.10
CA PHE A 90 6.32 17.86 11.27
C PHE A 90 4.79 17.80 11.18
N MET A 91 4.23 18.32 10.11
CA MET A 91 2.80 18.43 9.92
C MET A 91 2.32 17.60 8.74
N LEU A 92 1.32 16.75 8.96
CA LEU A 92 0.66 16.00 7.88
C LEU A 92 -0.18 16.95 7.03
N ILE A 93 0.20 17.11 5.75
CA ILE A 93 -0.53 17.94 4.79
C ILE A 93 -1.55 17.11 4.01
N ARG A 94 -1.20 15.87 3.66
CA ARG A 94 -2.01 15.06 2.77
C ARG A 94 -1.90 13.57 3.09
N LYS A 95 -3.04 12.87 3.07
CA LYS A 95 -3.18 11.43 3.19
C LYS A 95 -3.97 10.89 2.00
N VAL A 96 -3.40 9.93 1.26
CA VAL A 96 -4.03 9.31 0.08
C VAL A 96 -3.83 7.80 0.11
N ILE A 97 -4.86 7.04 -0.13
CA ILE A 97 -4.76 5.62 -0.44
C ILE A 97 -4.45 5.51 -1.94
N ASP A 98 -3.21 5.14 -2.29
CA ASP A 98 -2.78 5.00 -3.69
C ASP A 98 -3.28 3.69 -4.30
N ASN A 99 -3.30 2.63 -3.51
CA ASN A 99 -3.73 1.32 -3.95
C ASN A 99 -4.33 0.52 -2.80
N LEU A 100 -5.37 -0.22 -3.10
CA LEU A 100 -5.99 -1.19 -2.20
C LEU A 100 -6.14 -2.50 -2.95
N THR A 101 -5.54 -3.57 -2.44
CA THR A 101 -5.69 -4.91 -3.00
C THR A 101 -6.50 -5.78 -2.04
N ALA A 102 -7.54 -6.40 -2.54
CA ALA A 102 -8.32 -7.39 -1.81
C ALA A 102 -8.27 -8.74 -2.51
N THR A 103 -8.46 -9.81 -1.77
CA THR A 103 -8.55 -11.16 -2.28
C THR A 103 -9.86 -11.82 -1.86
N TYR A 104 -10.37 -12.67 -2.74
CA TYR A 104 -11.54 -13.49 -2.50
C TYR A 104 -11.32 -14.90 -3.08
N ASN A 105 -11.96 -15.90 -2.50
CA ASN A 105 -11.98 -17.25 -3.05
C ASN A 105 -13.43 -17.65 -3.31
N ILE A 106 -13.74 -17.92 -4.57
CA ILE A 106 -15.08 -18.35 -5.00
C ILE A 106 -15.38 -19.77 -4.50
N GLY A 107 -14.34 -20.57 -4.23
CA GLY A 107 -14.49 -21.93 -3.71
C GLY A 107 -14.74 -23.01 -4.78
N CYS A 108 -14.73 -22.64 -6.05
CA CYS A 108 -14.85 -23.59 -7.18
C CYS A 108 -13.91 -23.23 -8.32
N LYS A 109 -13.65 -24.20 -9.21
CA LYS A 109 -12.87 -23.97 -10.43
C LYS A 109 -13.63 -23.13 -11.43
N ILE A 110 -12.94 -22.22 -12.10
CA ILE A 110 -13.49 -21.28 -13.07
C ILE A 110 -12.93 -21.59 -14.47
N GLN A 111 -13.79 -21.62 -15.46
CA GLN A 111 -13.41 -21.63 -16.85
C GLN A 111 -13.14 -20.20 -17.33
N LEU A 112 -11.85 -19.82 -17.41
CA LEU A 112 -11.45 -18.43 -17.62
C LEU A 112 -11.88 -17.89 -18.99
N ASN A 113 -11.90 -18.72 -20.03
CA ASN A 113 -12.37 -18.32 -21.36
C ASN A 113 -13.86 -17.93 -21.35
N GLU A 114 -14.68 -18.57 -20.53
CA GLU A 114 -16.08 -18.22 -20.39
C GLU A 114 -16.28 -17.02 -19.45
N ALA A 115 -15.50 -16.99 -18.37
CA ALA A 115 -15.59 -15.89 -17.40
C ALA A 115 -15.32 -14.51 -18.04
N VAL A 116 -14.31 -14.40 -18.93
CA VAL A 116 -13.99 -13.12 -19.59
C VAL A 116 -15.10 -12.60 -20.49
N LYS A 117 -15.92 -13.48 -21.06
CA LYS A 117 -17.05 -13.09 -21.93
C LYS A 117 -18.17 -12.36 -21.18
N LEU A 118 -18.21 -12.50 -19.85
CA LEU A 118 -19.21 -11.84 -19.00
C LEU A 118 -18.89 -10.36 -18.75
N PHE A 119 -17.70 -9.91 -19.14
CA PHE A 119 -17.24 -8.54 -18.91
C PHE A 119 -16.97 -7.84 -20.25
N SER A 120 -17.35 -6.59 -20.35
CA SER A 120 -17.09 -5.76 -21.53
C SER A 120 -15.61 -5.56 -21.81
N GLU A 121 -14.79 -5.52 -20.75
CA GLU A 121 -13.33 -5.40 -20.81
C GLU A 121 -12.68 -6.59 -20.11
N GLY A 122 -12.56 -7.71 -20.84
CA GLY A 122 -11.93 -8.93 -20.34
C GLY A 122 -10.81 -9.40 -21.27
N ARG A 123 -9.70 -9.87 -20.69
CA ARG A 123 -8.54 -10.44 -21.42
C ARG A 123 -8.07 -11.69 -20.72
N TYR A 124 -7.87 -12.75 -21.50
CA TYR A 124 -7.26 -13.98 -21.03
C TYR A 124 -6.35 -14.54 -22.11
N ASN A 125 -5.08 -14.78 -21.78
CA ASN A 125 -4.12 -15.45 -22.61
C ASN A 125 -3.17 -16.26 -21.71
N ILE A 126 -3.36 -17.57 -21.70
CA ILE A 126 -2.64 -18.50 -20.84
C ILE A 126 -1.12 -18.49 -21.08
N GLU A 127 -0.67 -18.20 -22.30
CA GLU A 127 0.75 -18.14 -22.65
C GLU A 127 1.47 -16.96 -22.00
N ARG A 128 0.73 -15.89 -21.69
CA ARG A 128 1.27 -14.68 -21.08
C ARG A 128 1.07 -14.62 -19.58
N PHE A 129 -0.11 -15.05 -19.13
CA PHE A 129 -0.47 -14.93 -17.71
C PHE A 129 -1.56 -15.95 -17.35
N PRO A 130 -1.43 -16.68 -16.22
CA PRO A 130 -2.36 -17.75 -15.84
C PRO A 130 -3.72 -17.28 -15.32
N GLY A 131 -3.94 -15.96 -15.18
CA GLY A 131 -5.19 -15.37 -14.73
C GLY A 131 -5.91 -14.59 -15.82
N ALA A 132 -7.23 -14.58 -15.79
CA ALA A 132 -8.04 -13.67 -16.58
C ALA A 132 -8.08 -12.29 -15.92
N CYS A 133 -7.81 -11.25 -16.70
CA CYS A 133 -7.85 -9.87 -16.25
C CYS A 133 -9.10 -9.20 -16.82
N VAL A 134 -9.97 -8.71 -15.96
CA VAL A 134 -11.20 -8.00 -16.34
C VAL A 134 -11.29 -6.66 -15.62
N LYS A 135 -11.94 -5.70 -16.25
CA LYS A 135 -12.27 -4.43 -15.62
C LYS A 135 -13.76 -4.39 -15.29
N TYR A 136 -14.05 -3.94 -14.09
CA TYR A 136 -15.41 -3.71 -13.65
C TYR A 136 -15.47 -2.42 -12.81
N ASN A 137 -16.24 -1.47 -13.27
CA ASN A 137 -16.22 -0.10 -12.77
C ASN A 137 -14.78 0.45 -12.81
N ASN A 138 -14.25 0.92 -11.69
CA ASN A 138 -12.88 1.45 -11.56
C ASN A 138 -11.87 0.42 -11.03
N ALA A 139 -12.28 -0.85 -10.89
CA ALA A 139 -11.43 -1.91 -10.36
C ALA A 139 -10.90 -2.82 -11.48
N THR A 140 -9.66 -3.27 -11.32
CA THR A 140 -9.09 -4.38 -12.08
C THR A 140 -9.26 -5.66 -11.27
N ILE A 141 -9.88 -6.67 -11.87
CA ILE A 141 -10.12 -7.95 -11.23
C ILE A 141 -9.31 -9.01 -11.95
N ILE A 142 -8.52 -9.78 -11.21
CA ILE A 142 -7.75 -10.92 -11.74
C ILE A 142 -8.38 -12.19 -11.21
N ILE A 143 -8.87 -13.04 -12.12
CA ILE A 143 -9.55 -14.30 -11.81
C ILE A 143 -8.64 -15.45 -12.19
N PHE A 144 -8.40 -16.37 -11.27
CA PHE A 144 -7.62 -17.58 -11.51
C PHE A 144 -8.54 -18.80 -11.65
N ALA A 145 -8.10 -19.80 -12.44
CA ALA A 145 -8.85 -21.04 -12.65
C ALA A 145 -9.16 -21.80 -11.34
N SER A 146 -8.35 -21.59 -10.29
CA SER A 146 -8.61 -22.14 -8.96
C SER A 146 -9.80 -21.54 -8.22
N GLY A 147 -10.40 -20.46 -8.74
CA GLY A 147 -11.44 -19.68 -8.06
C GLY A 147 -10.90 -18.56 -7.19
N LYS A 148 -9.57 -18.39 -7.10
CA LYS A 148 -8.99 -17.23 -6.43
C LYS A 148 -9.19 -15.98 -7.27
N VAL A 149 -9.57 -14.88 -6.61
CA VAL A 149 -9.79 -13.56 -7.22
C VAL A 149 -8.98 -12.52 -6.50
N ASN A 150 -8.27 -11.69 -7.24
CA ASN A 150 -7.61 -10.50 -6.71
C ASN A 150 -8.30 -9.26 -7.30
N ILE A 151 -8.56 -8.27 -6.45
CA ILE A 151 -9.16 -6.98 -6.81
C ILE A 151 -8.16 -5.89 -6.51
N LEU A 152 -7.91 -5.04 -7.52
CA LEU A 152 -6.92 -3.97 -7.51
C LEU A 152 -7.59 -2.62 -7.77
#